data_133bfcbb7e0d6feba6440ba57884a8a5
#
_entry.id   133bfcbb7e0d6feba6440ba57884a8a5
#
_cell.length_a   1.000
_cell.length_b   1.000
_cell.length_c   1.000
_cell.angle_alpha   90.00
_cell.angle_beta   90.00
_cell.angle_gamma   90.00
#
_symmetry.space_group_name_H-M   'P 1'
#
loop_
_entity.id
_entity.type
_entity.pdbx_description
1 polymer ?
#
loop_
_entity_poly.entity_id
_entity_poly.type
_entity_poly.pdbx_seq_one_letter_code
_entity_poly.pdbx_strand_id
1 'polypeptide(L)'
;MSRAGRWPYVRKLAWDRDRKSRAVCHICGQPIDYTVQPSSTPESWEPDHILPVSKYPELELDLKNIKASHKRCNRARGDNPYSAVDIGMQSRIW
;
A
#
# COMPACT_ATOMS: atom_id res chain seq x y z
N MET A 1 -1.31 -17.09 17.22
CA MET A 1 -0.43 -16.94 16.05
C MET A 1 0.07 -15.51 15.99
N SER A 2 1.36 -15.34 15.76
CA SER A 2 1.93 -14.00 15.72
C SER A 2 1.58 -13.29 14.42
N ARG A 3 1.67 -11.95 14.45
CA ARG A 3 1.41 -11.15 13.25
C ARG A 3 2.38 -11.52 12.13
N ALA A 4 3.62 -11.79 12.48
CA ALA A 4 4.63 -12.14 11.48
C ALA A 4 4.23 -13.36 10.67
N GLY A 5 3.57 -14.34 11.31
CA GLY A 5 3.12 -15.54 10.60
C GLY A 5 1.91 -15.30 9.73
N ARG A 6 1.08 -14.30 10.04
CA ARG A 6 -0.15 -14.04 9.29
C ARG A 6 0.03 -13.00 8.19
N TRP A 7 1.01 -12.14 8.32
CA TRP A 7 1.19 -11.07 7.36
C TRP A 7 1.42 -11.58 5.92
N PRO A 8 2.26 -12.57 5.67
CA PRO A 8 2.44 -13.05 4.30
C PRO A 8 1.14 -13.56 3.68
N TYR A 9 0.30 -14.20 4.48
CA TYR A 9 -0.98 -14.70 4.01
C TYR A 9 -1.92 -13.54 3.63
N VAL A 10 -2.04 -12.55 4.51
CA VAL A 10 -2.90 -11.39 4.25
C VAL A 10 -2.37 -10.59 3.05
N ARG A 11 -1.05 -10.45 2.95
CA ARG A 11 -0.42 -9.76 1.83
C ARG A 11 -0.76 -10.44 0.50
N LYS A 12 -0.76 -11.77 0.49
CA LYS A 12 -1.12 -12.50 -0.72
C LYS A 12 -2.59 -12.31 -1.08
N LEU A 13 -3.47 -12.27 -0.09
CA LEU A 13 -4.88 -12.00 -0.34
C LEU A 13 -5.07 -10.62 -0.97
N ALA A 14 -4.34 -9.63 -0.47
CA ALA A 14 -4.41 -8.29 -1.04
C ALA A 14 -3.86 -8.26 -2.47
N TRP A 15 -2.75 -8.96 -2.70
CA TRP A 15 -2.16 -9.06 -4.03
C TRP A 15 -3.16 -9.66 -5.02
N ASP A 16 -3.77 -10.80 -4.66
CA ASP A 16 -4.71 -11.48 -5.54
C ASP A 16 -5.93 -10.60 -5.82
N ARG A 17 -6.45 -9.92 -4.79
CA ARG A 17 -7.58 -9.02 -4.94
C ARG A 17 -7.27 -7.90 -5.92
N ASP A 18 -6.14 -7.23 -5.71
CA ASP A 18 -5.80 -6.04 -6.49
C ASP A 18 -5.37 -6.41 -7.91
N ARG A 19 -4.68 -7.53 -8.08
CA ARG A 19 -4.27 -7.99 -9.39
C ARG A 19 -5.48 -8.32 -10.27
N LYS A 20 -6.46 -8.99 -9.69
CA LYS A 20 -7.67 -9.37 -10.43
C LYS A 20 -8.49 -8.16 -10.85
N SER A 21 -8.59 -7.17 -9.98
CA SER A 21 -9.38 -5.98 -10.26
C SER A 21 -8.58 -4.92 -11.01
N ARG A 22 -7.26 -5.12 -11.16
CA ARG A 22 -6.36 -4.13 -11.75
C ARG A 22 -6.46 -2.80 -11.03
N ALA A 23 -6.45 -2.87 -9.70
CA ALA A 23 -6.57 -1.68 -8.88
C ALA A 23 -5.44 -0.70 -9.19
N VAL A 24 -5.77 0.58 -9.22
CA VAL A 24 -4.77 1.62 -9.44
C VAL A 24 -4.14 2.01 -8.11
N CYS A 25 -3.00 2.68 -8.18
CA CYS A 25 -2.33 3.19 -7.00
C CYS A 25 -3.24 4.18 -6.28
N HIS A 26 -3.51 3.95 -4.99
CA HIS A 26 -4.40 4.85 -4.25
C HIS A 26 -3.73 6.17 -3.93
N ILE A 27 -2.40 6.25 -4.07
CA ILE A 27 -1.66 7.48 -3.78
C ILE A 27 -1.65 8.42 -4.99
N CYS A 28 -1.29 7.90 -6.18
CA CYS A 28 -1.19 8.75 -7.35
C CYS A 28 -2.28 8.52 -8.39
N GLY A 29 -3.07 7.46 -8.25
CA GLY A 29 -4.19 7.19 -9.14
C GLY A 29 -3.82 6.57 -10.48
N GLN A 30 -2.55 6.25 -10.70
CA GLN A 30 -2.10 5.69 -11.97
C GLN A 30 -2.07 4.18 -11.94
N PRO A 31 -2.14 3.53 -13.12
CA PRO A 31 -2.10 2.07 -13.18
C PRO A 31 -0.82 1.49 -12.59
N ILE A 32 -0.95 0.31 -12.00
CA ILE A 32 0.17 -0.41 -11.40
C ILE A 32 0.57 -1.53 -12.35
N ASP A 33 1.87 -1.82 -12.40
CA ASP A 33 2.38 -2.90 -13.24
C ASP A 33 2.21 -4.23 -12.51
N TYR A 34 1.19 -4.99 -12.90
CA TYR A 34 0.91 -6.30 -12.32
C TYR A 34 1.60 -7.44 -13.08
N THR A 35 2.45 -7.12 -14.06
CA THR A 35 3.15 -8.14 -14.82
C THR A 35 4.43 -8.61 -14.16
N VAL A 36 4.86 -7.90 -13.11
CA VAL A 36 6.09 -8.23 -12.38
C VAL A 36 5.75 -8.55 -10.94
N GLN A 37 6.72 -9.15 -10.24
CA GLN A 37 6.53 -9.51 -8.85
C GLN A 37 6.28 -8.29 -7.98
N PRO A 38 5.49 -8.45 -6.89
CA PRO A 38 5.30 -7.35 -5.96
C PRO A 38 6.63 -6.82 -5.42
N SER A 39 6.70 -5.52 -5.28
CA SER A 39 7.85 -4.80 -4.68
C SER A 39 9.16 -5.02 -5.44
N SER A 40 9.09 -5.41 -6.71
CA SER A 40 10.31 -5.72 -7.48
C SER A 40 10.80 -4.55 -8.32
N THR A 41 9.92 -3.64 -8.71
CA THR A 41 10.28 -2.46 -9.50
C THR A 41 9.54 -1.25 -8.95
N PRO A 42 9.98 -0.02 -9.31
CA PRO A 42 9.28 1.17 -8.83
C PRO A 42 7.79 1.22 -9.20
N GLU A 43 7.41 0.61 -10.33
CA GLU A 43 6.02 0.62 -10.79
C GLU A 43 5.22 -0.58 -10.33
N SER A 44 5.83 -1.51 -9.60
CA SER A 44 5.16 -2.71 -9.17
C SER A 44 4.24 -2.45 -7.98
N TRP A 45 3.33 -3.41 -7.77
CA TRP A 45 2.40 -3.35 -6.64
C TRP A 45 3.13 -3.50 -5.31
N GLU A 46 2.68 -2.72 -4.34
CA GLU A 46 3.13 -2.86 -2.97
C GLU A 46 1.96 -2.57 -2.05
N PRO A 47 1.72 -3.40 -1.01
CA PRO A 47 0.59 -3.15 -0.11
C PRO A 47 0.88 -1.96 0.78
N ASP A 48 -0.13 -1.13 0.98
CA ASP A 48 0.01 0.07 1.78
C ASP A 48 -1.11 0.14 2.82
N HIS A 49 -0.73 0.33 4.07
CA HIS A 49 -1.71 0.50 5.13
C HIS A 49 -2.19 1.95 5.14
N ILE A 50 -3.50 2.13 5.00
CA ILE A 50 -4.09 3.47 4.99
C ILE A 50 -3.86 4.16 6.33
N LEU A 51 -4.22 3.47 7.41
CA LEU A 51 -3.96 3.95 8.75
C LEU A 51 -2.69 3.27 9.27
N PRO A 52 -1.79 4.03 9.90
CA PRO A 52 -0.49 3.49 10.28
C PRO A 52 -0.61 2.41 11.35
N VAL A 53 0.13 1.32 11.14
CA VAL A 53 0.12 0.20 12.08
C VAL A 53 0.64 0.62 13.45
N SER A 54 1.56 1.59 13.48
CA SER A 54 2.09 2.06 14.75
C SER A 54 1.02 2.63 15.67
N LYS A 55 -0.02 3.22 15.08
CA LYS A 55 -1.14 3.78 15.87
C LYS A 55 -2.34 2.86 15.93
N TYR A 56 -2.49 2.01 14.95
CA TYR A 56 -3.66 1.12 14.82
C TYR A 56 -3.18 -0.31 14.58
N PRO A 57 -2.48 -0.91 15.55
CA PRO A 57 -1.92 -2.25 15.33
C PRO A 57 -3.00 -3.31 15.04
N GLU A 58 -4.23 -3.08 15.49
CA GLU A 58 -5.33 -4.00 15.24
C GLU A 58 -5.73 -4.03 13.76
N LEU A 59 -5.29 -3.05 12.97
CA LEU A 59 -5.64 -2.96 11.56
C LEU A 59 -4.54 -3.48 10.63
N GLU A 60 -3.47 -4.03 11.20
CA GLU A 60 -2.35 -4.50 10.38
C GLU A 60 -2.77 -5.59 9.41
N LEU A 61 -3.65 -6.48 9.85
CA LEU A 61 -4.07 -7.63 9.05
C LEU A 61 -5.47 -7.44 8.46
N ASP A 62 -6.01 -6.24 8.53
CA ASP A 62 -7.34 -5.94 8.00
C ASP A 62 -7.23 -5.56 6.53
N LEU A 63 -7.78 -6.39 5.64
CA LEU A 63 -7.75 -6.12 4.21
C LEU A 63 -8.35 -4.77 3.83
N LYS A 64 -9.32 -4.29 4.61
CA LYS A 64 -9.92 -2.98 4.34
C LYS A 64 -8.94 -1.84 4.56
N ASN A 65 -7.91 -2.07 5.38
CA ASN A 65 -6.89 -1.07 5.64
C ASN A 65 -5.69 -1.21 4.70
N ILE A 66 -5.73 -2.15 3.76
CA ILE A 66 -4.62 -2.39 2.85
C ILE A 66 -5.07 -2.04 1.45
N LYS A 67 -4.36 -1.08 0.84
CA LYS A 67 -4.69 -0.60 -0.50
C LYS A 67 -3.51 -0.80 -1.43
N ALA A 68 -3.81 -0.85 -2.73
CA ALA A 68 -2.77 -0.98 -3.75
C ALA A 68 -1.99 0.32 -3.90
N SER A 69 -0.69 0.20 -4.07
CA SER A 69 0.16 1.36 -4.34
C SER A 69 1.33 0.94 -5.22
N HIS A 70 1.95 1.92 -5.88
CA HIS A 70 3.26 1.69 -6.50
C HIS A 70 4.30 1.61 -5.41
N LYS A 71 5.32 0.78 -5.62
CA LYS A 71 6.45 0.74 -4.71
C LYS A 71 7.06 2.13 -4.54
N ARG A 72 7.25 2.87 -5.65
CA ARG A 72 7.84 4.21 -5.58
C ARG A 72 6.99 5.17 -4.75
N CYS A 73 5.67 5.09 -4.88
CA CYS A 73 4.78 5.98 -4.15
C CYS A 73 4.76 5.64 -2.66
N ASN A 74 4.71 4.34 -2.34
CA ASN A 74 4.69 3.89 -0.97
C ASN A 74 6.00 4.25 -0.25
N ARG A 75 7.13 4.05 -0.94
CA ARG A 75 8.44 4.35 -0.35
C ARG A 75 8.67 5.85 -0.20
N ALA A 76 8.16 6.63 -1.15
CA ALA A 76 8.27 8.08 -1.07
C ALA A 76 7.48 8.64 0.10
N ARG A 77 6.33 8.05 0.40
CA ARG A 77 5.53 8.49 1.54
C ARG A 77 6.16 8.05 2.87
N GLY A 78 6.84 6.92 2.85
CA GLY A 78 7.48 6.37 4.04
C GLY A 78 6.47 6.07 5.13
N ASP A 79 6.80 6.44 6.36
CA ASP A 79 5.94 6.18 7.50
C ASP A 79 4.90 7.26 7.72
N ASN A 80 4.94 8.33 6.94
CA ASN A 80 3.97 9.41 7.08
C ASN A 80 2.64 8.99 6.49
N PRO A 81 1.59 8.91 7.29
CA PRO A 81 0.31 8.44 6.78
C PRO A 81 -0.33 9.37 5.78
N TYR A 82 0.00 10.59 5.77
CA TYR A 82 -0.57 11.51 4.81
C TYR A 82 0.25 12.71 4.69
N SER A 83 1.21 12.56 4.69
CA SER A 83 1.93 13.65 4.62
C SER A 83 1.68 14.57 3.68
N ALA A 84 1.50 14.17 4.02
CA ALA A 84 1.51 14.75 3.79
C ALA A 84 0.99 15.25 3.19
N VAL A 85 0.57 15.16 2.99
CA VAL A 85 0.04 15.51 2.79
C VAL A 85 -0.40 16.36 3.01
N ASP A 86 -0.53 16.43 3.30
CA ASP A 86 -0.96 17.00 3.68
C ASP A 86 -0.59 17.93 3.65
N ILE A 87 -0.25 18.17 3.45
CA ILE A 87 0.08 18.87 3.51
C ILE A 87 0.34 19.48 2.90
N GLY A 88 0.30 19.50 2.44
CA GLY A 88 0.30 19.81 2.06
C GLY A 88 0.59 20.10 1.33
N MET A 89 0.58 20.09 1.20
CA MET A 89 0.76 20.02 0.83
C MET A 89 0.82 20.07 0.12
N GLN A 90 0.80 19.91 -0.14
CA GLN A 90 0.78 19.59 -0.50
C GLN A 90 0.66 19.44 -1.21
N SER A 91 0.64 19.42 -1.63
CA SER A 91 0.44 19.02 -1.99
C SER A 91 0.47 18.78 -2.60
N ARG A 92 0.52 18.84 -2.93
CA ARG A 92 0.54 18.34 -3.33
C ARG A 92 0.77 17.77 -3.84
N ILE A 93 1.19 17.77 -4.09
CA ILE A 93 1.51 17.07 -4.53
C ILE A 93 1.28 16.29 -4.81
N TRP A 94 1.05 16.24 -4.61
CA TRP A 94 0.91 15.10 -4.94
C TRP A 94 0.44 14.84 -5.51
#